data_6d69d05c81421e89fb40fac75347d157
#
_entry.id   6d69d05c81421e89fb40fac75347d157
#
_cell.length_a   1.000
_cell.length_b   1.000
_cell.length_c   1.000
_cell.angle_alpha   90.00
_cell.angle_beta   90.00
_cell.angle_gamma   90.00
#
_symmetry.space_group_name_H-M   'P 1'
#
loop_
_entity.id
_entity.type
_entity.pdbx_description
1 polymer ?
#
loop_
_entity_poly.entity_id
_entity_poly.type
_entity_poly.pdbx_seq_one_letter_code
_entity_poly.pdbx_strand_id
1 'polypeptide(L)'
;MLLKTSFIFLASVLTAGSILVGTASPAIAAAPQAETRLVRYADLDLASAAGRATLDRRIDSAVRAVCGRASIQDLNAVHQVELCRDEAEDGAYAQLRRGEVQVAIAR
;
A
#
# COMPACT_ATOMS: atom_id res chain seq x y z
N MET A 1 -41.73 -41.08 29.98
CA MET A 1 -40.86 -42.05 30.64
C MET A 1 -39.49 -41.39 30.75
N LEU A 2 -39.16 -40.84 31.91
CA LEU A 2 -38.41 -41.47 32.99
C LEU A 2 -36.96 -41.71 32.53
N LEU A 3 -35.91 -41.21 33.12
CA LEU A 3 -35.45 -40.85 34.46
C LEU A 3 -34.26 -39.94 34.33
N LYS A 4 -34.16 -38.79 35.04
CA LYS A 4 -33.58 -38.70 36.39
C LYS A 4 -32.24 -39.41 36.55
N THR A 5 -31.24 -38.59 36.79
CA THR A 5 -30.42 -38.60 38.02
C THR A 5 -29.33 -37.53 37.86
N SER A 6 -29.44 -36.54 38.61
CA SER A 6 -28.67 -35.94 39.69
C SER A 6 -27.46 -36.75 40.16
N PHE A 7 -26.35 -36.05 40.32
CA PHE A 7 -25.34 -36.11 41.38
C PHE A 7 -24.31 -35.04 41.08
N ILE A 8 -24.26 -33.89 41.71
CA ILE A 8 -23.75 -33.44 43.00
C ILE A 8 -22.40 -34.10 43.37
N PHE A 9 -21.45 -33.27 43.53
CA PHE A 9 -20.43 -33.08 44.56
C PHE A 9 -19.16 -32.46 43.96
N LEU A 10 -18.89 -31.22 44.35
CA LEU A 10 -18.03 -30.81 45.45
C LEU A 10 -16.55 -31.12 45.22
N ALA A 11 -15.78 -30.07 44.99
CA ALA A 11 -14.75 -29.65 45.93
C ALA A 11 -13.82 -28.60 45.30
N SER A 12 -13.90 -27.44 45.84
CA SER A 12 -12.87 -26.48 46.11
C SER A 12 -11.41 -26.91 45.87
N VAL A 13 -10.70 -26.18 45.04
CA VAL A 13 -9.33 -25.76 45.39
C VAL A 13 -9.11 -24.36 44.85
N LEU A 14 -9.04 -23.40 45.75
CA LEU A 14 -8.50 -22.08 45.56
C LEU A 14 -6.98 -22.22 45.30
N THR A 15 -6.56 -21.98 44.09
CA THR A 15 -5.18 -21.61 43.85
C THR A 15 -5.21 -20.24 43.15
N ALA A 16 -4.93 -19.24 43.94
CA ALA A 16 -4.62 -17.90 43.49
C ALA A 16 -3.30 -17.96 42.67
N GLY A 17 -3.44 -18.16 41.37
CA GLY A 17 -2.37 -17.98 40.40
C GLY A 17 -2.66 -16.67 39.67
N SER A 18 -2.01 -15.59 40.07
CA SER A 18 -2.00 -14.35 39.30
C SER A 18 -1.32 -14.60 37.98
N ILE A 19 -2.10 -14.90 36.97
CA ILE A 19 -1.63 -14.89 35.58
C ILE A 19 -1.60 -13.43 35.19
N LEU A 20 -0.42 -12.84 35.20
CA LEU A 20 -0.11 -11.62 34.46
C LEU A 20 -0.32 -11.93 32.98
N VAL A 21 -1.55 -11.76 32.52
CA VAL A 21 -1.85 -11.72 31.10
C VAL A 21 -1.21 -10.43 30.58
N GLY A 22 0.03 -10.56 30.14
CA GLY A 22 0.68 -9.53 29.34
C GLY A 22 -0.16 -9.40 28.07
N THR A 23 -0.96 -8.35 27.97
CA THR A 23 -1.61 -7.95 26.73
C THR A 23 -0.49 -7.54 25.77
N ALA A 24 0.04 -8.50 25.02
CA ALA A 24 0.81 -8.20 23.84
C ALA A 24 -0.17 -7.50 22.89
N SER A 25 -0.17 -6.18 22.89
CA SER A 25 -0.81 -5.42 21.84
C SER A 25 -0.20 -5.87 20.52
N PRO A 26 -0.98 -6.38 19.56
CA PRO A 26 -0.44 -6.62 18.25
C PRO A 26 0.07 -5.27 17.74
N ALA A 27 1.37 -5.14 17.58
CA ALA A 27 1.92 -4.04 16.81
C ALA A 27 1.34 -4.18 15.40
N ILE A 28 0.31 -3.41 15.10
CA ILE A 28 -0.20 -3.27 13.74
C ILE A 28 0.96 -2.61 13.01
N ALA A 29 1.76 -3.42 12.32
CA ALA A 29 2.73 -2.91 11.37
C ALA A 29 1.93 -2.06 10.39
N ALA A 30 2.17 -0.74 10.40
CA ALA A 30 1.53 0.16 9.46
C ALA A 30 1.85 -0.37 8.06
N ALA A 31 0.80 -0.76 7.31
CA ALA A 31 0.97 -1.17 5.93
C ALA A 31 1.68 -0.04 5.18
N PRO A 32 2.64 -0.35 4.30
CA PRO A 32 3.31 0.67 3.51
C PRO A 32 2.26 1.51 2.80
N GLN A 33 2.30 2.81 3.06
CA GLN A 33 1.36 3.76 2.46
C GLN A 33 1.70 3.84 0.97
N ALA A 34 0.78 3.39 0.11
CA ALA A 34 0.92 3.58 -1.32
C ALA A 34 0.68 5.06 -1.64
N GLU A 35 1.70 5.74 -2.14
CA GLU A 35 1.54 7.10 -2.63
C GLU A 35 0.97 7.05 -4.06
N THR A 36 -0.17 7.70 -4.27
CA THR A 36 -0.90 7.65 -5.54
C THR A 36 -1.12 9.05 -6.06
N ARG A 37 -0.84 9.27 -7.34
CA ARG A 37 -1.15 10.49 -8.07
C ARG A 37 -2.07 10.19 -9.26
N LEU A 38 -3.15 10.96 -9.34
CA LEU A 38 -4.07 10.87 -10.47
C LEU A 38 -3.57 11.72 -11.64
N VAL A 39 -3.44 11.12 -12.81
CA VAL A 39 -3.10 11.80 -14.07
C VAL A 39 -4.36 11.94 -14.91
N ARG A 40 -4.80 13.17 -15.16
CA ARG A 40 -5.93 13.47 -16.05
C ARG A 40 -5.46 13.48 -17.50
N TYR A 41 -6.24 12.86 -18.38
CA TYR A 41 -5.94 12.79 -19.81
C TYR A 41 -7.18 12.95 -20.72
N ALA A 42 -8.38 13.00 -20.13
CA ALA A 42 -9.62 13.10 -20.90
C ALA A 42 -9.75 14.41 -21.71
N ASP A 43 -8.98 15.44 -21.36
CA ASP A 43 -8.90 16.73 -22.05
C ASP A 43 -7.88 16.73 -23.20
N LEU A 44 -7.19 15.62 -23.43
CA LEU A 44 -6.13 15.52 -24.43
C LEU A 44 -6.58 14.75 -25.66
N ASP A 45 -6.22 15.26 -26.84
CA ASP A 45 -6.32 14.50 -28.07
C ASP A 45 -5.10 13.55 -28.20
N LEU A 46 -5.29 12.31 -27.81
CA LEU A 46 -4.22 11.29 -27.85
C LEU A 46 -3.90 10.82 -29.28
N ALA A 47 -4.72 11.15 -30.28
CA ALA A 47 -4.39 10.92 -31.68
C ALA A 47 -3.31 11.89 -32.17
N SER A 48 -3.26 13.09 -31.59
CA SER A 48 -2.27 14.11 -31.93
C SER A 48 -0.92 13.89 -31.22
N ALA A 49 0.18 14.27 -31.88
CA ALA A 49 1.51 14.25 -31.25
C ALA A 49 1.59 15.22 -30.06
N ALA A 50 0.93 16.36 -30.14
CA ALA A 50 0.92 17.35 -29.07
C ALA A 50 0.17 16.85 -27.83
N GLY A 51 -0.95 16.15 -28.02
CA GLY A 51 -1.72 15.54 -26.92
C GLY A 51 -0.91 14.46 -26.20
N ARG A 52 -0.26 13.57 -26.96
CA ARG A 52 0.62 12.54 -26.38
C ARG A 52 1.78 13.14 -25.60
N ALA A 53 2.48 14.12 -26.17
CA ALA A 53 3.58 14.81 -25.47
C ALA A 53 3.11 15.52 -24.19
N THR A 54 1.88 16.00 -24.16
CA THR A 54 1.32 16.59 -22.94
C THR A 54 1.01 15.51 -21.88
N LEU A 55 0.50 14.36 -22.30
CA LEU A 55 0.28 13.23 -21.40
C LEU A 55 1.59 12.74 -20.79
N ASP A 56 2.63 12.56 -21.59
CA ASP A 56 3.96 12.12 -21.12
C ASP A 56 4.51 13.07 -20.06
N ARG A 57 4.41 14.38 -20.27
CA ARG A 57 4.82 15.37 -19.25
C ARG A 57 4.00 15.27 -17.96
N ARG A 58 2.71 14.98 -18.05
CA ARG A 58 1.85 14.80 -16.87
C ARG A 58 2.22 13.54 -16.10
N ILE A 59 2.47 12.44 -16.81
CA ILE A 59 2.93 11.16 -16.21
C ILE A 59 4.29 11.38 -15.53
N ASP A 60 5.27 11.95 -16.21
CA ASP A 60 6.60 12.23 -15.66
C ASP A 60 6.52 13.13 -14.41
N SER A 61 5.66 14.14 -14.42
CA SER A 61 5.44 14.98 -13.24
C SER A 61 4.85 14.20 -12.06
N ALA A 62 3.90 13.31 -12.31
CA ALA A 62 3.29 12.47 -11.30
C ALA A 62 4.31 11.45 -10.73
N VAL A 63 5.09 10.82 -11.60
CA VAL A 63 6.15 9.88 -11.23
C VAL A 63 7.19 10.53 -10.34
N ARG A 64 7.66 11.73 -10.69
CA ARG A 64 8.60 12.48 -9.84
C ARG A 64 8.00 12.88 -8.49
N ALA A 65 6.71 13.16 -8.44
CA ALA A 65 6.04 13.48 -7.19
C ALA A 65 5.94 12.26 -6.27
N VAL A 66 5.68 11.07 -6.84
CA VAL A 66 5.55 9.81 -6.10
C VAL A 66 6.91 9.25 -5.68
N CYS A 67 7.88 9.20 -6.59
CA CYS A 67 9.19 8.60 -6.33
C CYS A 67 10.16 9.55 -5.60
N GLY A 68 9.85 10.83 -5.55
CA GLY A 68 10.68 11.82 -4.88
C GLY A 68 12.00 12.10 -5.61
N ARG A 69 12.97 12.55 -4.82
CA ARG A 69 14.32 12.89 -5.29
C ARG A 69 15.35 12.28 -4.35
N ALA A 70 16.49 11.91 -4.89
CA ALA A 70 17.67 11.53 -4.13
C ALA A 70 18.77 12.59 -4.23
N SER A 71 19.62 12.63 -3.21
CA SER A 71 20.85 13.39 -3.28
C SER A 71 21.82 12.69 -4.23
N ILE A 72 22.45 13.43 -5.13
CA ILE A 72 23.49 12.89 -6.05
C ILE A 72 24.71 12.33 -5.33
N GLN A 73 24.84 12.61 -4.03
CA GLN A 73 25.92 12.11 -3.17
C GLN A 73 25.61 10.69 -2.65
N ASP A 74 24.36 10.26 -2.71
CA ASP A 74 23.94 8.93 -2.33
C ASP A 74 23.53 8.12 -3.58
N LEU A 75 24.48 7.40 -4.13
CA LEU A 75 24.27 6.60 -5.33
C LEU A 75 23.24 5.49 -5.16
N ASN A 76 23.12 4.94 -3.95
CA ASN A 76 22.10 3.93 -3.69
C ASN A 76 20.71 4.56 -3.70
N ALA A 77 20.53 5.72 -3.09
CA ALA A 77 19.26 6.44 -3.12
C ALA A 77 18.90 6.88 -4.54
N VAL A 78 19.86 7.32 -5.34
CA VAL A 78 19.67 7.65 -6.76
C VAL A 78 19.14 6.42 -7.52
N HIS A 79 19.81 5.27 -7.37
CA HIS A 79 19.39 4.04 -8.03
C HIS A 79 17.98 3.59 -7.60
N GLN A 80 17.64 3.70 -6.32
CA GLN A 80 16.28 3.38 -5.84
C GLN A 80 15.21 4.32 -6.45
N VAL A 81 15.52 5.61 -6.60
CA VAL A 81 14.60 6.56 -7.25
C VAL A 81 14.44 6.24 -8.75
N GLU A 82 15.49 5.81 -9.43
CA GLU A 82 15.41 5.40 -10.84
C GLU A 82 14.53 4.16 -11.00
N LEU A 83 14.74 3.11 -10.21
CA LEU A 83 13.90 1.91 -10.23
C LEU A 83 12.43 2.24 -9.94
N CYS A 84 12.18 3.12 -8.96
CA CYS A 84 10.85 3.60 -8.65
C CYS A 84 10.18 4.28 -9.87
N ARG A 85 10.92 5.12 -10.59
CA ARG A 85 10.41 5.84 -11.76
C ARG A 85 10.07 4.90 -12.91
N ASP A 86 10.94 3.96 -13.21
CA ASP A 86 10.72 2.97 -14.27
C ASP A 86 9.46 2.14 -13.98
N GLU A 87 9.32 1.65 -12.76
CA GLU A 87 8.14 0.90 -12.34
C GLU A 87 6.85 1.75 -12.40
N ALA A 88 6.92 3.01 -11.96
CA ALA A 88 5.78 3.91 -11.97
C ALA A 88 5.33 4.29 -13.39
N GLU A 89 6.26 4.53 -14.29
CA GLU A 89 5.98 4.82 -15.70
C GLU A 89 5.36 3.61 -16.39
N ASP A 90 5.95 2.43 -16.25
CA ASP A 90 5.42 1.19 -16.82
C ASP A 90 4.00 0.91 -16.31
N GLY A 91 3.76 1.10 -15.02
CA GLY A 91 2.45 0.98 -14.40
C GLY A 91 1.43 1.98 -14.96
N ALA A 92 1.83 3.25 -15.14
CA ALA A 92 0.97 4.30 -15.70
C ALA A 92 0.57 3.99 -17.15
N TYR A 93 1.51 3.60 -18.00
CA TYR A 93 1.21 3.22 -19.39
C TYR A 93 0.40 1.93 -19.49
N ALA A 94 0.61 0.97 -18.60
CA ALA A 94 -0.22 -0.22 -18.53
C ALA A 94 -1.67 0.09 -18.17
N GLN A 95 -1.90 1.05 -17.26
CA GLN A 95 -3.23 1.53 -16.87
C GLN A 95 -3.88 2.34 -17.99
N LEU A 96 -3.11 3.18 -18.69
CA LEU A 96 -3.60 3.93 -19.83
C LEU A 96 -4.19 3.01 -20.91
N ARG A 97 -3.54 1.88 -21.18
CA ARG A 97 -4.07 0.86 -22.10
C ARG A 97 -5.39 0.25 -21.62
N ARG A 98 -5.67 0.26 -20.32
CA ARG A 98 -6.95 -0.18 -19.74
C ARG A 98 -7.99 0.93 -19.59
N GLY A 99 -7.65 2.16 -19.95
CA GLY A 99 -8.52 3.33 -19.79
C GLY A 99 -8.52 3.96 -18.40
N GLU A 100 -7.58 3.57 -17.55
CA GLU A 100 -7.36 4.15 -16.22
C GLU A 100 -5.93 4.69 -16.13
N VAL A 101 -5.75 5.88 -15.58
CA VAL A 101 -4.39 6.38 -15.34
C VAL A 101 -4.23 6.86 -13.91
N GLN A 102 -3.59 6.03 -13.13
CA GLN A 102 -3.11 6.36 -11.80
C GLN A 102 -1.64 5.97 -11.70
N VAL A 103 -0.83 6.85 -11.13
CA VAL A 103 0.53 6.51 -10.74
C VAL A 103 0.52 6.12 -9.26
N ALA A 104 0.75 4.87 -8.98
CA ALA A 104 0.75 4.33 -7.63
C ALA A 104 2.01 3.52 -7.37
N ILE A 105 2.63 3.75 -6.23
CA ILE A 105 3.76 2.98 -5.76
C ILE A 105 3.51 2.58 -4.31
N ALA A 106 3.72 1.31 -4.01
CA ALA A 106 3.78 0.81 -2.65
C ALA A 106 5.17 1.09 -2.05
N ARG A 107 5.21 1.78 -0.92
CA ARG A 107 6.44 1.99 -0.14
C ARG A 107 6.51 1.03 1.01
#